data_6954cd6ec3f6ae800d4c98661b40d806
#
_entry.id   6954cd6ec3f6ae800d4c98661b40d806
#
_cell.length_a   1.000
_cell.length_b   1.000
_cell.length_c   1.000
_cell.angle_alpha   90.00
_cell.angle_beta   90.00
_cell.angle_gamma   90.00
#
_symmetry.space_group_name_H-M   'P 1'
#
loop_
_entity.id
_entity.type
_entity.pdbx_description
1 polymer ?
#
loop_
_entity_poly.entity_id
_entity_poly.type
_entity_poly.pdbx_seq_one_letter_code
_entity_poly.pdbx_strand_id
1 'polypeptide(L)'
;YEETVLADLFTKWIAEYDETQDIAPWQILDVLEVKSTGGSKFQSQSDGSWLAVGKAPAKDELLIVAESNLPSASRLRIEALTHDSFPRNGPGRANNGNFALGDVSITAVMSEGDETIELKKAVATHQQDTGSLSVMASIDQDPISGWAVDKGGIGKDQAAVFEFAEKFELQGKTRWSIRLLFNHPNQRHAMGRIRLSLSGRQDAPVQVGTKDASSQLRAALAEVKKKRDPNSKAWKTAFQWYAKTVPAWQAKRKLIEGLRNKGSGTKLTKVMVTSEGLPHMKHHADGRGFPHFYPQTHLLARGDVQQKQEVVTAGFLQALTPQNAEQTEWISQQPPEGARTSFRRATLANWMTDSELGAGALVARVIVNRVWQHHFGRGIVATPNDFGVSGDAPSHPELLEWLASDLVSHGWQIKRLHHLIMTSSVYRQATAHDEKRAKLDRENQLLWRWQPRRLEGEAIRDSMLAVSGQLDTSMYGPGTLDQNMKRRSIYFFIKRSKLIPVMMLFDWPEHLVSIGRRSSTTVAPQALMFLNSPQGRKYSESFASQLQSTAVDVAVMAAYHAAYSRDPTQSEKQNCVAFVDQQETVYRRQKVKDPRRAALTDLCQALMSASEFIYVE
;
A
#
# COMPACT_ATOMS: atom_id res chain seq x y z
N TYR A 1 -28.12 -4.49 9.01
CA TYR A 1 -28.70 -3.66 10.08
C TYR A 1 -29.31 -2.37 9.51
N GLU A 2 -28.60 -1.66 8.61
CA GLU A 2 -29.13 -0.44 7.96
C GLU A 2 -30.34 -0.76 7.07
N GLU A 3 -30.28 -1.81 6.28
CA GLU A 3 -31.32 -2.23 5.32
C GLU A 3 -32.56 -2.86 5.98
N THR A 4 -32.45 -3.30 7.22
CA THR A 4 -33.53 -4.00 7.95
C THR A 4 -33.96 -3.20 9.18
N VAL A 5 -33.27 -3.42 10.30
CA VAL A 5 -33.66 -2.86 11.61
C VAL A 5 -33.72 -1.33 11.61
N LEU A 6 -32.70 -0.67 11.04
CA LEU A 6 -32.64 0.79 11.05
C LEU A 6 -33.66 1.41 10.07
N ALA A 7 -33.93 0.76 8.95
CA ALA A 7 -34.95 1.19 7.99
C ALA A 7 -36.36 1.13 8.59
N ASP A 8 -36.66 0.06 9.34
CA ASP A 8 -37.95 -0.09 10.05
C ASP A 8 -38.11 0.97 11.16
N LEU A 9 -37.02 1.22 11.94
CA LEU A 9 -37.03 2.26 12.98
C LEU A 9 -37.25 3.65 12.36
N PHE A 10 -36.58 3.94 11.26
CA PHE A 10 -36.75 5.21 10.55
C PHE A 10 -38.17 5.38 10.00
N THR A 11 -38.74 4.31 9.41
CA THR A 11 -40.09 4.33 8.87
C THR A 11 -41.13 4.61 9.95
N LYS A 12 -40.97 4.05 11.14
CA LYS A 12 -41.84 4.34 12.31
C LYS A 12 -41.65 5.76 12.77
N TRP A 13 -40.42 6.19 12.98
CA TRP A 13 -40.09 7.53 13.45
C TRP A 13 -40.61 8.62 12.51
N ILE A 14 -40.43 8.50 11.19
CA ILE A 14 -40.89 9.51 10.22
C ILE A 14 -42.42 9.60 10.15
N ALA A 15 -43.15 8.52 10.50
CA ALA A 15 -44.59 8.54 10.59
C ALA A 15 -45.10 9.44 11.71
N GLU A 16 -44.38 9.48 12.82
CA GLU A 16 -44.69 10.25 14.03
C GLU A 16 -43.99 11.63 14.03
N TYR A 17 -43.12 11.89 13.05
CA TYR A 17 -42.38 13.14 12.97
C TYR A 17 -43.31 14.34 12.78
N ASP A 18 -43.16 15.36 13.65
CA ASP A 18 -43.83 16.64 13.57
C ASP A 18 -42.85 17.72 13.07
N GLU A 19 -43.24 18.45 12.01
CA GLU A 19 -42.44 19.51 11.40
C GLU A 19 -42.17 20.71 12.33
N THR A 20 -43.03 20.85 13.38
CA THR A 20 -42.88 21.89 14.40
C THR A 20 -41.92 21.48 15.51
N GLN A 21 -41.52 20.20 15.60
CA GLN A 21 -40.58 19.73 16.60
C GLN A 21 -39.15 20.20 16.37
N ASP A 22 -38.48 20.53 17.44
CA ASP A 22 -37.06 20.90 17.45
C ASP A 22 -36.20 19.63 17.41
N ILE A 23 -35.92 19.13 16.17
CA ILE A 23 -35.24 17.87 15.92
C ILE A 23 -33.74 17.90 16.22
N ALA A 24 -33.17 19.11 16.37
CA ALA A 24 -31.76 19.29 16.69
C ALA A 24 -31.55 20.57 17.51
N PRO A 25 -30.58 20.58 18.44
CA PRO A 25 -30.29 21.75 19.27
C PRO A 25 -29.79 22.95 18.47
N TRP A 26 -29.32 22.74 17.24
CA TRP A 26 -28.79 23.75 16.35
C TRP A 26 -29.40 23.66 14.97
N GLN A 27 -29.77 24.83 14.40
CA GLN A 27 -30.12 24.98 12.99
C GLN A 27 -28.92 25.57 12.23
N ILE A 28 -28.43 24.86 11.25
CA ILE A 28 -27.41 25.39 10.31
C ILE A 28 -28.05 26.50 9.49
N LEU A 29 -27.35 27.64 9.41
CA LEU A 29 -27.79 28.79 8.62
C LEU A 29 -27.67 28.53 7.13
N ASP A 30 -28.66 28.99 6.38
CA ASP A 30 -28.63 29.02 4.91
C ASP A 30 -27.83 30.26 4.46
N VAL A 31 -26.51 30.08 4.28
CA VAL A 31 -25.64 31.17 3.86
C VAL A 31 -25.87 31.47 2.39
N LEU A 32 -26.23 32.71 2.11
CA LEU A 32 -26.52 33.26 0.78
C LEU A 32 -25.25 33.81 0.13
N GLU A 33 -24.41 34.50 0.92
CA GLU A 33 -23.22 35.19 0.44
C GLU A 33 -22.13 35.21 1.50
N VAL A 34 -20.87 35.08 1.07
CA VAL A 34 -19.68 35.33 1.87
C VAL A 34 -18.79 36.32 1.13
N LYS A 35 -18.64 37.51 1.67
CA LYS A 35 -17.73 38.54 1.18
C LYS A 35 -16.49 38.60 2.06
N SER A 36 -15.31 38.69 1.44
CA SER A 36 -14.02 38.85 2.10
C SER A 36 -13.38 40.16 1.66
N THR A 37 -12.98 40.98 2.61
CA THR A 37 -12.23 42.22 2.33
C THR A 37 -10.78 41.93 1.93
N GLY A 38 -10.20 40.82 2.42
CA GLY A 38 -8.86 40.36 2.10
C GLY A 38 -8.77 39.61 0.76
N GLY A 39 -9.90 39.37 0.07
CA GLY A 39 -9.96 38.70 -1.23
C GLY A 39 -9.98 37.16 -1.16
N SER A 40 -10.30 36.55 -0.01
CA SER A 40 -10.57 35.11 0.09
C SER A 40 -11.78 34.74 -0.75
N LYS A 41 -11.73 33.58 -1.43
CA LYS A 41 -12.88 33.00 -2.13
C LYS A 41 -13.40 31.82 -1.35
N PHE A 42 -14.72 31.62 -1.34
CA PHE A 42 -15.38 30.57 -0.60
C PHE A 42 -16.23 29.68 -1.51
N GLN A 43 -16.26 28.38 -1.22
CA GLN A 43 -17.08 27.39 -1.92
C GLN A 43 -17.99 26.69 -0.90
N SER A 44 -19.29 26.64 -1.19
CA SER A 44 -20.26 25.92 -0.37
C SER A 44 -20.02 24.40 -0.40
N GLN A 45 -20.21 23.74 0.74
CA GLN A 45 -20.08 22.31 0.91
C GLN A 45 -21.46 21.69 1.24
N SER A 46 -21.61 20.38 0.97
CA SER A 46 -22.87 19.65 1.16
C SER A 46 -23.34 19.57 2.63
N ASP A 47 -22.46 19.85 3.59
CA ASP A 47 -22.78 19.87 5.02
C ASP A 47 -23.12 21.27 5.56
N GLY A 48 -23.34 22.23 4.68
CA GLY A 48 -23.64 23.63 5.03
C GLY A 48 -22.44 24.46 5.43
N SER A 49 -21.22 23.91 5.37
CA SER A 49 -19.99 24.68 5.58
C SER A 49 -19.51 25.36 4.32
N TRP A 50 -18.64 26.37 4.49
CA TRP A 50 -18.02 27.14 3.42
C TRP A 50 -16.50 27.02 3.50
N LEU A 51 -15.90 26.50 2.44
CA LEU A 51 -14.48 26.24 2.33
C LEU A 51 -13.76 27.40 1.64
N ALA A 52 -12.77 27.98 2.31
CA ALA A 52 -11.90 28.99 1.73
C ALA A 52 -10.94 28.37 0.70
N VAL A 53 -10.89 28.93 -0.49
CA VAL A 53 -10.03 28.49 -1.59
C VAL A 53 -9.07 29.60 -2.04
N GLY A 54 -7.99 29.21 -2.70
CA GLY A 54 -6.98 30.13 -3.19
C GLY A 54 -6.02 30.63 -2.10
N LYS A 55 -5.34 31.75 -2.37
CA LYS A 55 -4.29 32.30 -1.49
C LYS A 55 -4.91 32.93 -0.24
N ALA A 56 -4.33 32.65 0.94
CA ALA A 56 -4.73 33.28 2.19
C ALA A 56 -4.23 34.72 2.28
N PRO A 57 -5.10 35.70 2.53
CA PRO A 57 -4.68 37.07 2.77
C PRO A 57 -3.94 37.21 4.09
N ALA A 58 -3.19 38.31 4.25
CA ALA A 58 -2.48 38.60 5.51
C ALA A 58 -3.45 38.81 6.68
N LYS A 59 -4.49 39.58 6.42
CA LYS A 59 -5.64 39.86 7.30
C LYS A 59 -6.91 39.70 6.48
N ASP A 60 -8.02 39.39 7.13
CA ASP A 60 -9.31 39.22 6.46
C ASP A 60 -10.47 39.69 7.36
N GLU A 61 -11.53 40.11 6.73
CA GLU A 61 -12.81 40.37 7.35
C GLU A 61 -13.88 39.71 6.48
N LEU A 62 -14.69 38.89 7.08
CA LEU A 62 -15.76 38.19 6.38
C LEU A 62 -17.10 38.80 6.77
N LEU A 63 -17.86 39.22 5.77
CA LEU A 63 -19.26 39.58 5.92
C LEU A 63 -20.10 38.46 5.32
N ILE A 64 -20.87 37.78 6.16
CA ILE A 64 -21.66 36.60 5.82
C ILE A 64 -23.13 36.94 5.91
N VAL A 65 -23.84 36.84 4.81
CA VAL A 65 -25.30 37.00 4.76
C VAL A 65 -25.94 35.63 4.76
N ALA A 66 -26.82 35.40 5.71
CA ALA A 66 -27.48 34.07 5.89
C ALA A 66 -28.95 34.23 6.27
N GLU A 67 -29.72 33.16 6.16
CA GLU A 67 -31.15 33.12 6.53
C GLU A 67 -31.46 31.97 7.50
N SER A 68 -32.47 32.17 8.33
CA SER A 68 -33.02 31.13 9.22
C SER A 68 -34.55 31.21 9.30
N ASN A 69 -35.18 30.07 9.68
CA ASN A 69 -36.62 30.00 9.93
C ASN A 69 -36.91 29.63 11.40
N LEU A 70 -36.03 30.02 12.32
CA LEU A 70 -36.24 29.79 13.75
C LEU A 70 -37.32 30.74 14.29
N PRO A 71 -38.14 30.30 15.26
CA PRO A 71 -39.09 31.19 15.94
C PRO A 71 -38.38 32.15 16.93
N SER A 72 -37.18 31.81 17.35
CA SER A 72 -36.34 32.66 18.20
C SER A 72 -34.87 32.27 18.10
N ALA A 73 -33.98 33.19 18.46
CA ALA A 73 -32.54 32.95 18.57
C ALA A 73 -32.00 33.47 19.91
N SER A 74 -31.15 32.69 20.54
CA SER A 74 -30.47 33.04 21.78
C SER A 74 -28.97 32.77 21.76
N ARG A 75 -28.52 32.00 20.77
CA ARG A 75 -27.11 31.61 20.63
C ARG A 75 -26.70 31.51 19.15
N LEU A 76 -25.50 31.99 18.86
CA LEU A 76 -24.78 31.75 17.60
C LEU A 76 -23.67 30.74 17.84
N ARG A 77 -23.54 29.71 16.99
CA ARG A 77 -22.38 28.84 16.97
C ARG A 77 -21.58 29.06 15.69
N ILE A 78 -20.28 29.22 15.86
CA ILE A 78 -19.28 29.30 14.78
C ILE A 78 -18.41 28.06 14.89
N GLU A 79 -18.34 27.30 13.81
CA GLU A 79 -17.50 26.12 13.72
C GLU A 79 -16.35 26.37 12.75
N ALA A 80 -15.13 26.13 13.24
CA ALA A 80 -13.90 26.11 12.46
C ALA A 80 -13.53 24.65 12.17
N LEU A 81 -13.79 24.21 10.95
CA LEU A 81 -13.66 22.81 10.53
C LEU A 81 -12.33 22.56 9.84
N THR A 82 -11.81 21.36 10.01
CA THR A 82 -10.58 20.88 9.38
C THR A 82 -10.79 20.58 7.89
N HIS A 83 -9.70 20.67 7.11
CA HIS A 83 -9.69 20.25 5.71
C HIS A 83 -8.27 19.92 5.26
N ASP A 84 -8.11 18.87 4.42
CA ASP A 84 -6.81 18.37 3.96
C ASP A 84 -6.01 19.38 3.12
N SER A 85 -6.68 20.40 2.55
CA SER A 85 -6.03 21.47 1.80
C SER A 85 -5.31 22.50 2.67
N PHE A 86 -5.51 22.48 3.99
CA PHE A 86 -4.90 23.47 4.90
C PHE A 86 -3.64 22.93 5.59
N PRO A 87 -2.69 23.81 5.99
CA PRO A 87 -1.51 23.39 6.70
C PRO A 87 -1.85 22.55 7.94
N ARG A 88 -1.19 21.40 8.09
CA ARG A 88 -1.39 20.45 9.20
C ARG A 88 -2.85 19.98 9.38
N ASN A 89 -3.64 19.97 8.30
CA ASN A 89 -5.09 19.69 8.35
C ASN A 89 -5.80 20.58 9.39
N GLY A 90 -5.33 21.79 9.61
CA GLY A 90 -5.83 22.69 10.63
C GLY A 90 -7.18 23.32 10.27
N PRO A 91 -7.92 23.87 11.26
CA PRO A 91 -9.13 24.64 11.02
C PRO A 91 -8.85 26.05 10.47
N GLY A 92 -7.59 26.49 10.51
CA GLY A 92 -7.13 27.79 10.04
C GLY A 92 -6.17 27.72 8.86
N ARG A 93 -5.91 28.90 8.26
CA ARG A 93 -5.10 29.07 7.04
C ARG A 93 -3.66 29.50 7.32
N ALA A 94 -3.27 29.69 8.58
CA ALA A 94 -1.90 30.01 8.97
C ALA A 94 -0.96 28.84 8.66
N ASN A 95 0.35 29.10 8.53
CA ASN A 95 1.34 28.06 8.20
C ASN A 95 1.40 26.91 9.24
N ASN A 96 1.00 27.19 10.48
CA ASN A 96 0.86 26.18 11.55
C ASN A 96 -0.54 25.55 11.62
N GLY A 97 -1.49 25.94 10.76
CA GLY A 97 -2.87 25.46 10.77
C GLY A 97 -3.81 26.17 11.76
N ASN A 98 -3.31 27.22 12.45
CA ASN A 98 -4.08 28.00 13.41
C ASN A 98 -4.93 29.08 12.72
N PHE A 99 -5.89 29.62 13.48
CA PHE A 99 -6.62 30.88 13.18
C PHE A 99 -6.64 31.77 14.42
N ALA A 100 -7.04 33.02 14.26
CA ALA A 100 -7.31 33.95 15.36
C ALA A 100 -8.51 34.82 14.94
N LEU A 101 -9.67 34.57 15.53
CA LEU A 101 -10.90 35.31 15.31
C LEU A 101 -10.94 36.49 16.30
N GLY A 102 -10.63 37.69 15.79
CA GLY A 102 -10.46 38.87 16.65
C GLY A 102 -11.77 39.50 17.08
N ASP A 103 -12.81 39.48 16.21
CA ASP A 103 -14.10 40.06 16.59
C ASP A 103 -15.26 39.34 15.88
N VAL A 104 -16.40 39.31 16.54
CA VAL A 104 -17.65 38.70 16.05
C VAL A 104 -18.80 39.67 16.31
N SER A 105 -19.55 39.98 15.27
CA SER A 105 -20.83 40.66 15.42
C SER A 105 -21.92 39.98 14.58
N ILE A 106 -23.15 40.07 15.03
CA ILE A 106 -24.33 39.53 14.35
C ILE A 106 -25.45 40.56 14.39
N THR A 107 -26.09 40.76 13.24
CA THR A 107 -27.17 41.73 13.04
C THR A 107 -28.36 41.02 12.39
N ALA A 108 -29.54 41.18 12.92
CA ALA A 108 -30.77 40.80 12.28
C ALA A 108 -31.20 41.87 11.29
N VAL A 109 -31.36 41.50 10.01
CA VAL A 109 -31.77 42.42 8.92
C VAL A 109 -33.30 42.32 8.77
N MET A 110 -33.98 43.38 9.15
CA MET A 110 -35.46 43.43 9.17
C MET A 110 -36.00 44.56 8.34
N SER A 111 -37.30 44.49 7.98
CA SER A 111 -37.99 45.53 7.20
C SER A 111 -38.10 46.89 7.92
N GLU A 112 -38.11 46.85 9.25
CA GLU A 112 -38.26 48.05 10.11
C GLU A 112 -36.90 48.65 10.53
N GLY A 113 -35.80 48.06 10.13
CA GLY A 113 -34.44 48.47 10.46
C GLY A 113 -33.58 47.32 10.96
N ASP A 114 -32.27 47.42 10.75
CA ASP A 114 -31.30 46.43 11.17
C ASP A 114 -31.06 46.50 12.68
N GLU A 115 -31.10 45.37 13.35
CA GLU A 115 -30.86 45.30 14.82
C GLU A 115 -29.58 44.45 15.10
N THR A 116 -28.58 45.11 15.70
CA THR A 116 -27.34 44.43 16.12
C THR A 116 -27.55 43.73 17.45
N ILE A 117 -27.26 42.44 17.49
CA ILE A 117 -27.45 41.60 18.67
C ILE A 117 -26.23 41.71 19.60
N GLU A 118 -26.47 42.10 20.84
CA GLU A 118 -25.41 42.10 21.85
C GLU A 118 -25.03 40.68 22.28
N LEU A 119 -23.71 40.39 22.32
CA LEU A 119 -23.14 39.14 22.75
C LEU A 119 -22.56 39.27 24.16
N LYS A 120 -23.10 38.50 25.14
CA LYS A 120 -22.68 38.62 26.55
C LYS A 120 -21.67 37.59 27.02
N LYS A 121 -21.55 36.45 26.31
CA LYS A 121 -20.69 35.34 26.71
C LYS A 121 -20.30 34.51 25.49
N ALA A 122 -19.08 34.00 25.53
CA ALA A 122 -18.61 33.04 24.54
C ALA A 122 -17.93 31.84 25.24
N VAL A 123 -18.16 30.62 24.71
CA VAL A 123 -17.55 29.37 25.18
C VAL A 123 -17.13 28.53 23.97
N ALA A 124 -15.94 27.93 23.99
CA ALA A 124 -15.44 27.11 22.90
C ALA A 124 -15.08 25.69 23.36
N THR A 125 -15.04 24.78 22.38
CA THR A 125 -14.55 23.39 22.60
C THR A 125 -13.07 23.35 22.94
N HIS A 126 -12.30 24.31 22.42
CA HIS A 126 -10.88 24.52 22.69
C HIS A 126 -10.51 25.99 22.47
N GLN A 127 -9.62 26.49 23.30
CA GLN A 127 -9.01 27.82 23.14
C GLN A 127 -7.54 27.76 23.56
N GLN A 128 -6.72 28.63 23.01
CA GLN A 128 -5.27 28.59 23.19
C GLN A 128 -4.85 28.98 24.62
N ASP A 129 -5.53 29.95 25.20
CA ASP A 129 -5.35 30.39 26.58
C ASP A 129 -6.67 30.95 27.17
N THR A 130 -6.64 31.50 28.35
CA THR A 130 -7.78 32.13 29.05
C THR A 130 -7.73 33.66 29.05
N GLY A 131 -6.75 34.25 28.36
CA GLY A 131 -6.55 35.69 28.22
C GLY A 131 -6.85 36.18 26.80
N SER A 132 -5.89 36.86 26.20
CA SER A 132 -6.03 37.53 24.87
C SER A 132 -6.28 36.60 23.71
N LEU A 133 -6.03 35.28 23.85
CA LEU A 133 -6.31 34.27 22.82
C LEU A 133 -7.43 33.31 23.23
N SER A 134 -8.31 33.74 24.11
CA SER A 134 -9.53 33.05 24.52
C SER A 134 -10.70 33.34 23.59
N VAL A 135 -11.77 32.53 23.63
CA VAL A 135 -12.98 32.81 22.87
C VAL A 135 -13.72 34.07 23.36
N MET A 136 -13.62 34.40 24.66
CA MET A 136 -14.19 35.64 25.19
C MET A 136 -13.53 36.90 24.60
N ALA A 137 -12.24 36.80 24.25
CA ALA A 137 -11.50 37.89 23.63
C ALA A 137 -11.96 38.20 22.20
N SER A 138 -12.84 37.38 21.59
CA SER A 138 -13.46 37.69 20.31
C SER A 138 -14.75 38.51 20.40
N ILE A 139 -15.12 38.98 21.59
CA ILE A 139 -16.24 39.92 21.85
C ILE A 139 -15.86 41.05 22.83
N ASP A 140 -14.55 41.30 23.01
CA ASP A 140 -14.04 42.34 23.94
C ASP A 140 -13.77 43.70 23.25
N GLN A 141 -14.01 43.78 21.92
CA GLN A 141 -13.77 44.93 21.08
C GLN A 141 -12.27 45.30 20.87
N ASP A 142 -11.34 44.49 21.36
CA ASP A 142 -9.91 44.65 21.07
C ASP A 142 -9.56 43.89 19.76
N PRO A 143 -9.19 44.61 18.66
CA PRO A 143 -9.00 43.99 17.36
C PRO A 143 -7.75 43.08 17.27
N ILE A 144 -6.87 43.08 18.28
CA ILE A 144 -5.65 42.27 18.28
C ILE A 144 -5.74 41.03 19.16
N SER A 145 -6.74 40.96 20.04
CA SER A 145 -7.11 39.77 20.80
C SER A 145 -7.99 38.83 19.97
N GLY A 146 -8.40 37.69 20.51
CA GLY A 146 -9.39 36.85 19.84
C GLY A 146 -9.23 35.34 20.03
N TRP A 147 -10.19 34.58 19.56
CA TRP A 147 -10.20 33.12 19.68
C TRP A 147 -9.18 32.47 18.77
N ALA A 148 -8.21 31.76 19.37
CA ALA A 148 -7.21 30.96 18.70
C ALA A 148 -7.18 29.53 19.27
N VAL A 149 -6.59 28.54 18.51
CA VAL A 149 -6.68 27.10 18.84
C VAL A 149 -5.34 26.37 18.78
N ASP A 150 -4.22 27.08 18.78
CA ASP A 150 -2.89 26.43 18.88
C ASP A 150 -2.76 25.62 20.20
N LYS A 151 -1.68 24.88 20.37
CA LYS A 151 -1.43 24.05 21.55
C LYS A 151 -2.48 22.95 21.81
N GLY A 152 -2.81 22.16 20.76
CA GLY A 152 -3.66 20.98 20.89
C GLY A 152 -5.00 21.01 20.15
N GLY A 153 -5.38 22.15 19.55
CA GLY A 153 -6.56 22.31 18.72
C GLY A 153 -6.31 22.12 17.22
N ILE A 154 -5.04 22.16 16.76
CA ILE A 154 -4.69 21.97 15.35
C ILE A 154 -5.00 20.54 14.90
N GLY A 155 -5.56 20.40 13.69
CA GLY A 155 -5.98 19.12 13.12
C GLY A 155 -7.27 18.55 13.74
N LYS A 156 -8.02 19.37 14.46
CA LYS A 156 -9.31 19.02 15.06
C LYS A 156 -10.35 20.08 14.72
N ASP A 157 -11.57 19.63 14.46
CA ASP A 157 -12.71 20.53 14.34
C ASP A 157 -12.99 21.22 15.66
N GLN A 158 -13.28 22.54 15.62
CA GLN A 158 -13.54 23.36 16.80
C GLN A 158 -14.87 24.09 16.64
N ALA A 159 -15.52 24.36 17.76
CA ALA A 159 -16.75 25.14 17.81
C ALA A 159 -16.70 26.17 18.94
N ALA A 160 -17.19 27.36 18.65
CA ALA A 160 -17.47 28.40 19.64
C ALA A 160 -18.96 28.75 19.63
N VAL A 161 -19.51 28.99 20.81
CA VAL A 161 -20.90 29.40 21.03
C VAL A 161 -20.92 30.74 21.69
N PHE A 162 -21.60 31.69 21.06
CA PHE A 162 -21.80 33.05 21.48
C PHE A 162 -23.24 33.21 21.98
N GLU A 163 -23.41 33.60 23.23
CA GLU A 163 -24.70 33.76 23.86
C GLU A 163 -25.18 35.22 23.73
N PHE A 164 -26.40 35.40 23.28
CA PHE A 164 -27.03 36.72 23.15
C PHE A 164 -27.35 37.27 24.52
N ALA A 165 -27.30 38.59 24.68
CA ALA A 165 -27.68 39.26 25.91
C ALA A 165 -29.12 38.92 26.28
N GLU A 166 -30.01 38.99 25.30
CA GLU A 166 -31.41 38.61 25.43
C GLU A 166 -31.82 37.64 24.31
N LYS A 167 -32.87 36.88 24.57
CA LYS A 167 -33.46 35.97 23.59
C LYS A 167 -34.19 36.81 22.54
N PHE A 168 -33.84 36.63 21.28
CA PHE A 168 -34.40 37.38 20.16
C PHE A 168 -35.57 36.59 19.55
N GLU A 169 -36.78 37.12 19.60
CA GLU A 169 -37.98 36.51 19.04
C GLU A 169 -38.07 36.86 17.54
N LEU A 170 -38.41 35.88 16.70
CA LEU A 170 -38.38 35.94 15.26
C LEU A 170 -39.76 35.69 14.67
N GLN A 171 -40.13 36.47 13.65
CA GLN A 171 -41.37 36.28 12.90
C GLN A 171 -41.06 35.78 11.48
N GLY A 172 -41.02 34.45 11.33
CA GLY A 172 -40.81 33.82 10.02
C GLY A 172 -39.33 33.83 9.58
N LYS A 173 -39.13 33.92 8.26
CA LYS A 173 -37.79 33.88 7.66
C LYS A 173 -37.03 35.16 7.94
N THR A 174 -35.95 35.05 8.70
CA THR A 174 -35.11 36.18 9.10
C THR A 174 -33.76 36.11 8.41
N ARG A 175 -33.27 37.24 7.94
CA ARG A 175 -31.96 37.43 7.33
C ARG A 175 -30.98 37.96 8.39
N TRP A 176 -29.77 37.40 8.37
CA TRP A 176 -28.69 37.70 9.29
C TRP A 176 -27.47 38.22 8.55
N SER A 177 -26.83 39.27 9.09
CA SER A 177 -25.51 39.72 8.70
C SER A 177 -24.52 39.40 9.82
N ILE A 178 -23.56 38.53 9.53
CA ILE A 178 -22.57 38.07 10.52
C ILE A 178 -21.19 38.50 10.04
N ARG A 179 -20.49 39.25 10.89
CA ARG A 179 -19.15 39.77 10.62
C ARG A 179 -18.14 39.01 11.46
N LEU A 180 -17.08 38.51 10.82
CA LEU A 180 -15.95 37.81 11.45
C LEU A 180 -14.66 38.52 11.09
N LEU A 181 -13.94 39.09 12.07
CA LEU A 181 -12.71 39.84 11.88
C LEU A 181 -11.47 38.99 12.20
N PHE A 182 -10.53 38.91 11.26
CA PHE A 182 -9.24 38.23 11.42
C PHE A 182 -8.09 39.21 11.28
N ASN A 183 -7.84 40.01 12.32
CA ASN A 183 -6.91 41.12 12.30
C ASN A 183 -5.67 40.92 13.18
N HIS A 184 -5.45 39.71 13.67
CA HIS A 184 -4.30 39.38 14.53
C HIS A 184 -2.97 39.83 13.90
N PRO A 185 -1.95 40.28 14.68
CA PRO A 185 -0.64 40.68 14.17
C PRO A 185 0.06 39.66 13.31
N ASN A 186 -0.08 38.38 13.65
CA ASN A 186 0.43 37.25 12.83
C ASN A 186 -0.45 37.09 11.59
N GLN A 187 0.21 37.05 10.42
CA GLN A 187 -0.49 37.00 9.13
C GLN A 187 -1.17 35.65 8.86
N ARG A 188 -2.20 35.65 8.02
CA ARG A 188 -2.94 34.50 7.48
C ARG A 188 -3.70 33.69 8.53
N HIS A 189 -4.05 34.29 9.65
CA HIS A 189 -4.76 33.61 10.73
C HIS A 189 -6.30 33.65 10.53
N ALA A 190 -6.80 33.57 9.30
CA ALA A 190 -8.22 33.39 9.02
C ALA A 190 -8.64 31.93 9.15
N MET A 191 -9.92 31.69 9.45
CA MET A 191 -10.53 30.35 9.40
C MET A 191 -10.53 29.79 7.97
N GLY A 192 -10.36 28.49 7.85
CA GLY A 192 -10.29 27.80 6.57
C GLY A 192 -11.64 27.26 6.08
N ARG A 193 -12.40 26.64 6.98
CA ARG A 193 -13.72 26.10 6.68
C ARG A 193 -14.68 26.45 7.81
N ILE A 194 -15.74 27.16 7.47
CA ILE A 194 -16.64 27.77 8.44
C ILE A 194 -18.04 27.20 8.28
N ARG A 195 -18.71 26.90 9.39
CA ARG A 195 -20.14 26.61 9.42
C ARG A 195 -20.80 27.41 10.53
N LEU A 196 -21.95 27.99 10.24
CA LEU A 196 -22.68 28.85 11.15
C LEU A 196 -24.02 28.22 11.52
N SER A 197 -24.43 28.32 12.78
CA SER A 197 -25.70 27.80 13.26
C SER A 197 -26.30 28.72 14.32
N LEU A 198 -27.63 28.79 14.38
CA LEU A 198 -28.39 29.48 15.44
C LEU A 198 -29.18 28.48 16.27
N SER A 199 -29.47 28.85 17.49
CA SER A 199 -30.35 28.13 18.42
C SER A 199 -31.22 29.10 19.22
N GLY A 200 -32.50 28.77 19.36
CA GLY A 200 -33.39 29.43 20.34
C GLY A 200 -33.27 28.85 21.74
N ARG A 201 -32.48 27.79 21.93
CA ARG A 201 -32.33 27.08 23.21
C ARG A 201 -31.13 27.61 23.97
N GLN A 202 -31.35 27.96 25.24
CA GLN A 202 -30.27 28.40 26.13
C GLN A 202 -29.33 27.26 26.57
N ASP A 203 -29.76 25.98 26.49
CA ASP A 203 -29.00 24.80 26.83
C ASP A 203 -28.31 24.12 25.64
N ALA A 204 -28.34 24.73 24.45
CA ALA A 204 -27.73 24.18 23.25
C ALA A 204 -26.23 23.90 23.48
N PRO A 205 -25.74 22.67 23.16
CA PRO A 205 -24.42 22.21 23.57
C PRO A 205 -23.28 22.89 22.82
N VAL A 206 -22.16 23.13 23.53
CA VAL A 206 -20.91 23.64 22.94
C VAL A 206 -20.13 22.48 22.36
N GLN A 207 -20.45 22.13 21.11
CA GLN A 207 -19.80 21.01 20.40
C GLN A 207 -19.88 21.23 18.89
N VAL A 208 -18.99 20.55 18.15
CA VAL A 208 -19.10 20.47 16.70
C VAL A 208 -20.34 19.67 16.32
N GLY A 209 -21.17 20.22 15.44
CA GLY A 209 -22.46 19.64 15.10
C GLY A 209 -22.35 18.45 14.15
N THR A 210 -22.72 17.28 14.63
CA THR A 210 -22.87 16.07 13.81
C THR A 210 -24.33 15.68 13.57
N LYS A 211 -25.25 16.28 14.33
CA LYS A 211 -26.69 15.97 14.34
C LYS A 211 -27.57 17.20 14.05
N ASP A 212 -26.98 18.26 13.52
CA ASP A 212 -27.67 19.52 13.27
C ASP A 212 -28.64 19.38 12.09
N ALA A 213 -29.70 20.18 12.12
CA ALA A 213 -30.71 20.23 11.07
C ALA A 213 -30.44 21.40 10.11
N SER A 214 -30.16 21.08 8.85
CA SER A 214 -30.15 22.07 7.75
C SER A 214 -31.57 22.26 7.19
N SER A 215 -31.80 23.36 6.48
CA SER A 215 -33.04 23.57 5.74
C SER A 215 -33.27 22.45 4.71
N GLN A 216 -32.23 21.98 4.04
CA GLN A 216 -32.29 20.85 3.12
C GLN A 216 -32.75 19.56 3.82
N LEU A 217 -32.29 19.31 5.06
CA LEU A 217 -32.76 18.17 5.84
C LEU A 217 -34.24 18.31 6.21
N ARG A 218 -34.67 19.50 6.67
CA ARG A 218 -36.09 19.75 6.98
C ARG A 218 -36.97 19.58 5.76
N ALA A 219 -36.57 20.09 4.61
CA ALA A 219 -37.25 19.88 3.34
C ALA A 219 -37.31 18.39 2.96
N ALA A 220 -36.19 17.66 3.13
CA ALA A 220 -36.15 16.23 2.88
C ALA A 220 -37.09 15.44 3.81
N LEU A 221 -37.14 15.77 5.09
CA LEU A 221 -38.04 15.14 6.05
C LEU A 221 -39.52 15.40 5.70
N ALA A 222 -39.87 16.64 5.34
CA ALA A 222 -41.20 17.00 4.90
C ALA A 222 -41.62 16.24 3.62
N GLU A 223 -40.71 16.09 2.66
CA GLU A 223 -40.92 15.32 1.44
C GLU A 223 -41.12 13.82 1.74
N VAL A 224 -40.25 13.23 2.57
CA VAL A 224 -40.34 11.80 2.97
C VAL A 224 -41.60 11.51 3.74
N LYS A 225 -42.08 12.45 4.58
CA LYS A 225 -43.36 12.32 5.28
C LYS A 225 -44.55 12.23 4.31
N LYS A 226 -44.52 13.05 3.22
CA LYS A 226 -45.55 13.04 2.17
C LYS A 226 -45.46 11.81 1.27
N LYS A 227 -44.24 11.44 0.85
CA LYS A 227 -43.99 10.32 -0.06
C LYS A 227 -42.81 9.48 0.43
N ARG A 228 -43.11 8.28 0.93
CA ARG A 228 -42.14 7.33 1.45
C ARG A 228 -41.48 6.53 0.33
N ASP A 229 -40.53 7.14 -0.40
CA ASP A 229 -39.78 6.50 -1.48
C ASP A 229 -38.34 6.26 -1.05
N PRO A 230 -37.95 5.00 -0.72
CA PRO A 230 -36.58 4.67 -0.29
C PRO A 230 -35.48 4.99 -1.31
N ASN A 231 -35.82 5.11 -2.59
CA ASN A 231 -34.86 5.41 -3.66
C ASN A 231 -34.67 6.91 -3.85
N SER A 232 -35.53 7.75 -3.29
CA SER A 232 -35.44 9.20 -3.44
C SER A 232 -34.21 9.80 -2.75
N LYS A 233 -33.74 10.93 -3.27
CA LYS A 233 -32.67 11.69 -2.64
C LYS A 233 -33.07 12.20 -1.25
N ALA A 234 -34.33 12.60 -1.09
CA ALA A 234 -34.87 13.05 0.18
C ALA A 234 -34.82 11.95 1.23
N TRP A 235 -35.27 10.72 0.90
CA TRP A 235 -35.16 9.58 1.80
C TRP A 235 -33.72 9.32 2.24
N LYS A 236 -32.78 9.25 1.29
CA LYS A 236 -31.36 9.00 1.59
C LYS A 236 -30.80 10.06 2.54
N THR A 237 -31.11 11.33 2.31
CA THR A 237 -30.67 12.45 3.15
C THR A 237 -31.25 12.34 4.58
N ALA A 238 -32.56 12.15 4.70
CA ALA A 238 -33.24 12.04 5.98
C ALA A 238 -32.80 10.77 6.76
N PHE A 239 -32.68 9.64 6.08
CA PHE A 239 -32.23 8.38 6.66
C PHE A 239 -30.79 8.45 7.20
N GLN A 240 -29.87 9.03 6.42
CA GLN A 240 -28.47 9.19 6.85
C GLN A 240 -28.33 10.10 8.07
N TRP A 241 -29.17 11.12 8.17
CA TRP A 241 -29.22 11.96 9.35
C TRP A 241 -29.81 11.19 10.55
N TYR A 242 -30.96 10.52 10.38
CA TYR A 242 -31.60 9.73 11.42
C TYR A 242 -30.67 8.64 11.96
N ALA A 243 -29.93 7.95 11.08
CA ALA A 243 -28.95 6.94 11.47
C ALA A 243 -27.98 7.46 12.52
N LYS A 244 -27.48 8.69 12.34
CA LYS A 244 -26.54 9.34 13.28
C LYS A 244 -27.18 9.63 14.65
N THR A 245 -28.50 9.65 14.77
CA THR A 245 -29.20 9.86 16.05
C THR A 245 -29.36 8.55 16.84
N VAL A 246 -29.27 7.38 16.18
CA VAL A 246 -29.53 6.05 16.77
C VAL A 246 -28.26 5.52 17.49
N PRO A 247 -28.28 5.33 18.83
CA PRO A 247 -27.10 4.90 19.59
C PRO A 247 -26.51 3.56 19.11
N ALA A 248 -27.36 2.59 18.77
CA ALA A 248 -26.92 1.29 18.29
C ALA A 248 -26.16 1.37 16.95
N TRP A 249 -26.55 2.27 16.06
CA TRP A 249 -25.83 2.54 14.83
C TRP A 249 -24.49 3.21 15.09
N GLN A 250 -24.46 4.20 16.00
CA GLN A 250 -23.21 4.87 16.40
C GLN A 250 -22.19 3.89 16.98
N ALA A 251 -22.64 2.96 17.85
CA ALA A 251 -21.78 1.93 18.41
C ALA A 251 -21.19 1.01 17.32
N LYS A 252 -22.02 0.59 16.35
CA LYS A 252 -21.55 -0.22 15.21
C LYS A 252 -20.58 0.53 14.31
N ARG A 253 -20.84 1.80 14.03
CA ARG A 253 -19.90 2.65 13.25
C ARG A 253 -18.56 2.82 13.97
N LYS A 254 -18.57 3.11 15.26
CA LYS A 254 -17.35 3.21 16.06
C LYS A 254 -16.54 1.89 16.06
N LEU A 255 -17.23 0.74 16.09
CA LEU A 255 -16.59 -0.56 15.99
C LEU A 255 -15.93 -0.74 14.61
N ILE A 256 -16.65 -0.42 13.52
CA ILE A 256 -16.14 -0.50 12.13
C ILE A 256 -14.92 0.42 11.95
N GLU A 257 -14.98 1.65 12.44
CA GLU A 257 -13.87 2.60 12.39
C GLU A 257 -12.68 2.11 13.20
N GLY A 258 -12.93 1.55 14.39
CA GLY A 258 -11.89 0.91 15.20
C GLY A 258 -11.22 -0.28 14.49
N LEU A 259 -11.99 -1.10 13.76
CA LEU A 259 -11.46 -2.21 12.98
C LEU A 259 -10.70 -1.71 11.73
N ARG A 260 -11.20 -0.70 11.04
CA ARG A 260 -10.50 -0.07 9.90
C ARG A 260 -9.17 0.55 10.34
N ASN A 261 -9.16 1.24 11.47
CA ASN A 261 -7.94 1.84 12.03
C ASN A 261 -6.94 0.77 12.51
N LYS A 262 -7.40 -0.35 13.05
CA LYS A 262 -6.56 -1.51 13.38
C LYS A 262 -6.01 -2.19 12.12
N GLY A 263 -6.80 -2.28 11.05
CA GLY A 263 -6.36 -2.80 9.75
C GLY A 263 -5.38 -1.90 9.02
N SER A 264 -5.43 -0.58 9.23
CA SER A 264 -4.49 0.40 8.65
C SER A 264 -3.14 0.50 9.38
N GLY A 265 -2.97 -0.23 10.49
CA GLY A 265 -1.69 -0.32 11.22
C GLY A 265 -0.58 -1.04 10.46
N THR A 266 -0.91 -1.74 9.37
CA THR A 266 0.08 -2.27 8.45
C THR A 266 0.66 -1.09 7.65
N LYS A 267 1.92 -0.75 7.88
CA LYS A 267 2.65 0.19 7.02
C LYS A 267 2.61 -0.35 5.60
N LEU A 268 1.74 0.19 4.77
CA LEU A 268 1.67 -0.17 3.36
C LEU A 268 2.99 0.24 2.70
N THR A 269 3.70 -0.73 2.17
CA THR A 269 4.89 -0.47 1.37
C THR A 269 4.44 0.02 -0.01
N LYS A 270 4.93 1.18 -0.42
CA LYS A 270 4.73 1.65 -1.78
C LYS A 270 5.49 0.74 -2.74
N VAL A 271 4.78 0.15 -3.67
CA VAL A 271 5.34 -0.67 -4.75
C VAL A 271 5.17 0.04 -6.08
N MET A 272 6.11 -0.21 -6.99
CA MET A 272 5.98 0.29 -8.36
C MET A 272 4.92 -0.53 -9.09
N VAL A 273 3.96 0.14 -9.70
CA VAL A 273 2.89 -0.48 -10.47
C VAL A 273 2.95 0.04 -11.89
N THR A 274 2.95 -0.86 -12.86
CA THR A 274 2.73 -0.49 -14.27
C THR A 274 1.26 -0.15 -14.49
N SER A 275 0.99 1.00 -15.06
CA SER A 275 -0.36 1.41 -15.43
C SER A 275 -0.41 1.78 -16.92
N GLU A 276 -1.61 1.75 -17.49
CA GLU A 276 -1.85 2.18 -18.86
C GLU A 276 -1.99 3.71 -18.99
N GLY A 277 -1.81 4.46 -17.89
CA GLY A 277 -1.91 5.90 -17.85
C GLY A 277 -3.33 6.46 -17.96
N LEU A 278 -4.31 5.64 -17.64
CA LEU A 278 -5.71 6.06 -17.57
C LEU A 278 -6.13 6.24 -16.10
N PRO A 279 -6.74 7.37 -15.71
CA PRO A 279 -6.79 8.66 -16.42
C PRO A 279 -5.39 9.28 -16.58
N HIS A 280 -5.25 10.26 -17.45
CA HIS A 280 -3.97 10.92 -17.69
C HIS A 280 -3.28 11.35 -16.39
N MET A 281 -2.04 10.90 -16.21
CA MET A 281 -1.22 11.22 -15.04
C MET A 281 0.07 11.89 -15.49
N LYS A 282 0.55 12.88 -14.73
CA LYS A 282 1.87 13.46 -14.97
C LYS A 282 2.95 12.40 -14.80
N HIS A 283 3.88 12.32 -15.75
CA HIS A 283 4.93 11.32 -15.76
C HIS A 283 5.95 11.52 -14.62
N HIS A 284 6.29 12.78 -14.31
CA HIS A 284 7.21 13.14 -13.24
C HIS A 284 6.56 14.16 -12.28
N ALA A 285 6.98 14.12 -11.02
CA ALA A 285 6.52 15.03 -9.98
C ALA A 285 6.83 16.52 -10.29
N ASP A 286 7.91 16.78 -11.03
CA ASP A 286 8.33 18.11 -11.48
C ASP A 286 7.74 18.51 -12.83
N GLY A 287 6.88 17.67 -13.42
CA GLY A 287 6.24 17.93 -14.70
C GLY A 287 7.13 17.73 -15.93
N ARG A 288 8.39 17.23 -15.74
CA ARG A 288 9.26 16.87 -16.86
C ARG A 288 8.90 15.49 -17.42
N GLY A 289 9.27 15.24 -18.68
CA GLY A 289 8.97 14.01 -19.40
C GLY A 289 7.61 14.04 -20.07
N PHE A 290 7.13 12.88 -20.50
CA PHE A 290 5.85 12.77 -21.20
C PHE A 290 4.71 12.79 -20.18
N PRO A 291 3.88 13.84 -20.14
CA PRO A 291 2.81 13.97 -19.15
C PRO A 291 1.65 13.00 -19.37
N HIS A 292 1.60 12.33 -20.51
CA HIS A 292 0.50 11.49 -20.94
C HIS A 292 0.98 10.20 -21.60
N PHE A 293 0.18 9.15 -21.53
CA PHE A 293 0.33 8.01 -22.40
C PHE A 293 -0.05 8.41 -23.84
N TYR A 294 0.65 7.87 -24.79
CA TYR A 294 0.31 8.08 -26.20
C TYR A 294 -1.00 7.36 -26.50
N PRO A 295 -2.08 8.08 -26.84
CA PRO A 295 -3.35 7.44 -27.17
C PRO A 295 -3.27 6.63 -28.46
N GLN A 296 -2.31 6.96 -29.32
CA GLN A 296 -2.08 6.33 -30.61
C GLN A 296 -0.62 5.93 -30.75
N THR A 297 -0.39 4.75 -31.32
CA THR A 297 0.93 4.26 -31.70
C THR A 297 1.09 4.43 -33.20
N HIS A 298 2.23 4.95 -33.64
CA HIS A 298 2.54 5.17 -35.05
C HIS A 298 3.66 4.27 -35.50
N LEU A 299 3.60 3.84 -36.74
CA LEU A 299 4.78 3.35 -37.45
C LEU A 299 5.79 4.50 -37.56
N LEU A 300 7.06 4.22 -37.30
CA LEU A 300 8.13 5.21 -37.33
C LEU A 300 9.05 4.95 -38.51
N ALA A 301 9.30 5.96 -39.35
CA ALA A 301 10.29 5.83 -40.41
C ALA A 301 11.67 5.61 -39.79
N ARG A 302 12.29 4.46 -40.08
CA ARG A 302 13.61 4.04 -39.54
C ARG A 302 13.74 4.11 -38.02
N GLY A 303 12.61 4.02 -37.28
CA GLY A 303 12.60 4.13 -35.82
C GLY A 303 12.73 5.55 -35.28
N ASP A 304 12.72 6.57 -36.11
CA ASP A 304 12.82 7.96 -35.69
C ASP A 304 11.48 8.47 -35.12
N VAL A 305 11.47 8.82 -33.84
CA VAL A 305 10.28 9.29 -33.10
C VAL A 305 9.68 10.58 -33.64
N GLN A 306 10.46 11.34 -34.42
CA GLN A 306 9.99 12.58 -35.07
C GLN A 306 9.33 12.30 -36.44
N GLN A 307 9.56 11.13 -37.02
CA GLN A 307 9.05 10.77 -38.36
C GLN A 307 7.92 9.73 -38.24
N LYS A 308 6.80 10.18 -37.64
CA LYS A 308 5.59 9.40 -37.47
C LYS A 308 4.91 9.17 -38.82
N GLN A 309 4.61 7.93 -39.12
CA GLN A 309 3.78 7.50 -40.24
C GLN A 309 2.36 7.17 -39.81
N GLU A 310 1.71 6.19 -40.43
CA GLU A 310 0.34 5.78 -40.13
C GLU A 310 0.17 5.30 -38.68
N VAL A 311 -1.05 5.44 -38.20
CA VAL A 311 -1.47 4.87 -36.89
C VAL A 311 -1.59 3.38 -37.01
N VAL A 312 -0.93 2.65 -36.11
CA VAL A 312 -1.02 1.19 -36.02
C VAL A 312 -1.84 0.76 -34.82
N THR A 313 -2.63 -0.29 -34.99
CA THR A 313 -3.40 -0.93 -33.93
C THR A 313 -2.63 -2.09 -33.33
N ALA A 314 -2.96 -2.44 -32.07
CA ALA A 314 -2.43 -3.64 -31.45
C ALA A 314 -2.94 -4.89 -32.19
N GLY A 315 -2.03 -5.82 -32.45
CA GLY A 315 -2.33 -7.10 -33.12
C GLY A 315 -1.45 -8.21 -32.56
N PHE A 316 -1.65 -9.42 -33.03
CA PHE A 316 -0.91 -10.61 -32.64
C PHE A 316 0.04 -11.07 -33.75
N LEU A 317 1.02 -11.89 -33.38
CA LEU A 317 1.99 -12.43 -34.35
C LEU A 317 1.29 -13.40 -35.31
N GLN A 318 1.25 -13.05 -36.59
CA GLN A 318 0.59 -13.86 -37.65
C GLN A 318 1.19 -15.27 -37.78
N ALA A 319 2.50 -15.41 -37.51
CA ALA A 319 3.16 -16.72 -37.55
C ALA A 319 2.67 -17.70 -36.47
N LEU A 320 2.05 -17.20 -35.42
CA LEU A 320 1.49 -17.97 -34.28
C LEU A 320 -0.05 -17.92 -34.24
N THR A 321 -0.68 -17.36 -35.26
CA THR A 321 -2.13 -17.17 -35.32
C THR A 321 -2.63 -17.78 -36.63
N PRO A 322 -3.51 -18.78 -36.63
CA PRO A 322 -4.10 -19.33 -37.83
C PRO A 322 -4.82 -18.26 -38.67
N GLN A 323 -4.81 -18.43 -40.01
CA GLN A 323 -5.42 -17.44 -40.90
C GLN A 323 -6.93 -17.24 -40.73
N ASN A 324 -7.61 -18.23 -40.15
CA ASN A 324 -9.04 -18.21 -39.85
C ASN A 324 -9.37 -17.64 -38.49
N ALA A 325 -8.39 -17.31 -37.63
CA ALA A 325 -8.65 -16.73 -36.32
C ALA A 325 -8.83 -15.21 -36.43
N GLU A 326 -9.93 -14.72 -35.88
CA GLU A 326 -10.19 -13.29 -35.79
C GLU A 326 -9.52 -12.70 -34.54
N GLN A 327 -8.89 -11.53 -34.68
CA GLN A 327 -8.23 -10.86 -33.55
C GLN A 327 -9.19 -10.51 -32.40
N THR A 328 -10.49 -10.45 -32.68
CA THR A 328 -11.56 -10.20 -31.72
C THR A 328 -11.80 -11.34 -30.74
N GLU A 329 -11.38 -12.57 -31.07
CA GLU A 329 -11.60 -13.76 -30.22
C GLU A 329 -10.99 -13.65 -28.83
N TRP A 330 -9.86 -12.95 -28.68
CA TRP A 330 -9.18 -12.77 -27.40
C TRP A 330 -9.59 -11.51 -26.64
N ILE A 331 -10.44 -10.64 -27.22
CA ILE A 331 -10.96 -9.44 -26.58
C ILE A 331 -12.13 -9.84 -25.67
N SER A 332 -11.84 -10.17 -24.43
CA SER A 332 -12.82 -10.71 -23.48
C SER A 332 -13.83 -9.68 -22.96
N GLN A 333 -13.48 -8.40 -22.95
CA GLN A 333 -14.33 -7.35 -22.39
C GLN A 333 -14.02 -5.98 -23.01
N GLN A 334 -15.06 -5.20 -23.25
CA GLN A 334 -14.92 -3.77 -23.46
C GLN A 334 -14.74 -3.08 -22.11
N PRO A 335 -13.81 -2.12 -21.97
CA PRO A 335 -13.65 -1.38 -20.72
C PRO A 335 -14.96 -0.67 -20.37
N PRO A 336 -15.51 -0.83 -19.15
CA PRO A 336 -16.66 -0.06 -18.73
C PRO A 336 -16.30 1.43 -18.64
N GLU A 337 -17.31 2.29 -18.70
CA GLU A 337 -17.12 3.73 -18.56
C GLU A 337 -16.39 4.07 -17.26
N GLY A 338 -15.34 4.88 -17.33
CA GLY A 338 -14.48 5.22 -16.18
C GLY A 338 -13.44 4.17 -15.78
N ALA A 339 -13.30 3.08 -16.53
CA ALA A 339 -12.26 2.07 -16.28
C ALA A 339 -10.85 2.67 -16.36
N ARG A 340 -9.97 2.20 -15.48
CA ARG A 340 -8.54 2.58 -15.46
C ARG A 340 -7.65 1.63 -16.29
N THR A 341 -8.23 0.74 -17.05
CA THR A 341 -7.54 -0.24 -17.88
C THR A 341 -8.26 -0.39 -19.22
N SER A 342 -7.49 -0.62 -20.28
CA SER A 342 -8.00 -0.96 -21.61
C SER A 342 -8.22 -2.47 -21.80
N PHE A 343 -7.89 -3.29 -20.83
CA PHE A 343 -7.84 -4.76 -20.91
C PHE A 343 -6.87 -5.34 -21.98
N ARG A 344 -6.04 -4.52 -22.65
CA ARG A 344 -5.06 -4.99 -23.66
C ARG A 344 -4.14 -6.09 -23.12
N ARG A 345 -3.74 -5.98 -21.83
CA ARG A 345 -2.87 -7.00 -21.21
C ARG A 345 -3.63 -8.31 -20.97
N ALA A 346 -4.91 -8.26 -20.63
CA ALA A 346 -5.76 -9.45 -20.53
C ALA A 346 -5.95 -10.08 -21.92
N THR A 347 -6.21 -9.28 -22.94
CA THR A 347 -6.32 -9.73 -24.34
C THR A 347 -5.04 -10.45 -24.80
N LEU A 348 -3.85 -9.87 -24.49
CA LEU A 348 -2.58 -10.53 -24.79
C LEU A 348 -2.43 -11.85 -24.03
N ALA A 349 -2.80 -11.89 -22.76
CA ALA A 349 -2.74 -13.10 -21.94
C ALA A 349 -3.67 -14.20 -22.48
N ASN A 350 -4.88 -13.85 -22.91
CA ASN A 350 -5.80 -14.79 -23.54
C ASN A 350 -5.18 -15.43 -24.79
N TRP A 351 -4.62 -14.60 -25.70
CA TRP A 351 -3.91 -15.10 -26.88
C TRP A 351 -2.70 -15.97 -26.53
N MET A 352 -1.92 -15.61 -25.53
CA MET A 352 -0.75 -16.36 -25.07
C MET A 352 -1.10 -17.72 -24.44
N THR A 353 -2.30 -17.88 -23.94
CA THR A 353 -2.74 -19.12 -23.26
C THR A 353 -3.70 -19.96 -24.11
N ASP A 354 -4.14 -19.44 -25.23
CA ASP A 354 -4.95 -20.17 -26.20
C ASP A 354 -4.08 -21.16 -26.99
N SER A 355 -4.27 -22.45 -26.77
CA SER A 355 -3.50 -23.52 -27.38
C SER A 355 -4.00 -23.93 -28.77
N GLU A 356 -5.18 -23.47 -29.20
CA GLU A 356 -5.81 -23.84 -30.46
C GLU A 356 -5.62 -22.76 -31.54
N LEU A 357 -5.94 -21.51 -31.18
CA LEU A 357 -5.94 -20.39 -32.10
C LEU A 357 -4.84 -19.36 -31.81
N GLY A 358 -4.20 -19.44 -30.65
CA GLY A 358 -3.17 -18.51 -30.21
C GLY A 358 -1.80 -19.11 -30.06
N ALA A 359 -0.96 -18.48 -29.24
CA ALA A 359 0.41 -18.89 -28.97
C ALA A 359 0.56 -19.95 -27.87
N GLY A 360 -0.53 -20.46 -27.30
CA GLY A 360 -0.52 -21.29 -26.11
C GLY A 360 0.32 -22.56 -26.22
N ALA A 361 0.33 -23.19 -27.39
CA ALA A 361 1.16 -24.37 -27.63
C ALA A 361 2.67 -24.07 -27.49
N LEU A 362 3.14 -22.94 -28.03
CA LEU A 362 4.54 -22.50 -27.86
C LEU A 362 4.82 -22.08 -26.41
N VAL A 363 3.91 -21.34 -25.79
CA VAL A 363 4.05 -20.90 -24.40
C VAL A 363 4.13 -22.10 -23.45
N ALA A 364 3.35 -23.15 -23.67
CA ALA A 364 3.42 -24.38 -22.89
C ALA A 364 4.80 -25.04 -22.99
N ARG A 365 5.36 -25.18 -24.19
CA ARG A 365 6.72 -25.71 -24.40
C ARG A 365 7.78 -24.87 -23.68
N VAL A 366 7.68 -23.55 -23.76
CA VAL A 366 8.62 -22.64 -23.08
C VAL A 366 8.53 -22.79 -21.57
N ILE A 367 7.33 -22.86 -20.99
CA ILE A 367 7.14 -23.04 -19.54
C ILE A 367 7.70 -24.39 -19.09
N VAL A 368 7.34 -25.47 -19.78
CA VAL A 368 7.86 -26.82 -19.50
C VAL A 368 9.38 -26.85 -19.54
N ASN A 369 9.96 -26.28 -20.61
CA ASN A 369 11.40 -26.22 -20.76
C ASN A 369 12.09 -25.46 -19.63
N ARG A 370 11.53 -24.36 -19.17
CA ARG A 370 12.05 -23.57 -18.03
C ARG A 370 11.95 -24.33 -16.72
N VAL A 371 10.81 -24.98 -16.45
CA VAL A 371 10.65 -25.81 -15.25
C VAL A 371 11.64 -26.97 -15.28
N TRP A 372 11.78 -27.65 -16.42
CA TRP A 372 12.78 -28.70 -16.62
C TRP A 372 14.21 -28.21 -16.38
N GLN A 373 14.57 -27.06 -16.95
CA GLN A 373 15.88 -26.42 -16.75
C GLN A 373 16.17 -26.15 -15.27
N HIS A 374 15.17 -25.71 -14.51
CA HIS A 374 15.34 -25.49 -13.06
C HIS A 374 15.54 -26.79 -12.28
N HIS A 375 14.98 -27.89 -12.74
CA HIS A 375 15.20 -29.20 -12.13
C HIS A 375 16.53 -29.84 -12.53
N PHE A 376 16.89 -29.82 -13.81
CA PHE A 376 18.04 -30.54 -14.36
C PHE A 376 19.25 -29.65 -14.72
N GLY A 377 19.14 -28.32 -14.56
CA GLY A 377 20.21 -27.37 -14.89
C GLY A 377 20.34 -27.01 -16.37
N ARG A 378 19.80 -27.85 -17.27
CA ARG A 378 19.72 -27.60 -18.71
C ARG A 378 18.29 -27.89 -19.20
N GLY A 379 17.76 -27.03 -20.05
CA GLY A 379 16.46 -27.26 -20.69
C GLY A 379 16.51 -28.40 -21.70
N ILE A 380 15.38 -28.99 -22.02
CA ILE A 380 15.22 -29.92 -23.14
C ILE A 380 15.63 -29.20 -24.45
N VAL A 381 15.26 -27.93 -24.59
CA VAL A 381 15.82 -26.95 -25.53
C VAL A 381 16.88 -26.16 -24.76
N ALA A 382 18.15 -26.27 -25.16
CA ALA A 382 19.26 -25.67 -24.42
C ALA A 382 19.33 -24.14 -24.56
N THR A 383 18.66 -23.56 -25.56
CA THR A 383 18.48 -22.12 -25.80
C THR A 383 17.11 -21.66 -25.29
N PRO A 384 16.90 -21.43 -23.98
CA PRO A 384 15.56 -21.24 -23.40
C PRO A 384 14.86 -19.95 -23.83
N ASN A 385 15.57 -19.01 -24.45
CA ASN A 385 15.03 -17.77 -24.99
C ASN A 385 14.87 -17.81 -26.53
N ASP A 386 15.26 -18.91 -27.17
CA ASP A 386 15.14 -19.08 -28.63
C ASP A 386 14.65 -20.48 -28.96
N PHE A 387 13.38 -20.55 -29.35
CA PHE A 387 12.70 -21.74 -29.85
C PHE A 387 12.51 -21.69 -31.38
N GLY A 388 13.15 -20.72 -32.03
CA GLY A 388 13.13 -20.54 -33.48
C GLY A 388 14.24 -21.31 -34.18
N VAL A 389 14.40 -21.00 -35.45
CA VAL A 389 15.37 -21.69 -36.35
C VAL A 389 16.83 -21.51 -35.91
N SER A 390 17.13 -20.41 -35.20
CA SER A 390 18.48 -20.13 -34.68
C SER A 390 18.75 -20.77 -33.30
N GLY A 391 17.73 -21.31 -32.65
CA GLY A 391 17.85 -22.01 -31.38
C GLY A 391 18.26 -23.48 -31.57
N ASP A 392 18.61 -24.10 -30.42
CA ASP A 392 18.94 -25.53 -30.41
C ASP A 392 17.68 -26.39 -30.59
N ALA A 393 17.83 -27.50 -31.28
CA ALA A 393 16.79 -28.51 -31.35
C ALA A 393 16.58 -29.18 -29.96
N PRO A 394 15.37 -29.59 -29.63
CA PRO A 394 15.11 -30.29 -28.38
C PRO A 394 15.82 -31.63 -28.33
N SER A 395 16.47 -31.95 -27.17
CA SER A 395 17.13 -33.24 -26.98
C SER A 395 16.13 -34.40 -26.89
N HIS A 396 14.93 -34.15 -26.43
CA HIS A 396 13.83 -35.10 -26.30
C HIS A 396 12.52 -34.47 -26.79
N PRO A 397 12.28 -34.39 -28.11
CA PRO A 397 11.14 -33.69 -28.65
C PRO A 397 9.79 -34.27 -28.20
N GLU A 398 9.64 -35.57 -28.22
CA GLU A 398 8.40 -36.25 -27.79
C GLU A 398 8.07 -36.00 -26.31
N LEU A 399 9.08 -35.96 -25.43
CA LEU A 399 8.91 -35.64 -24.02
C LEU A 399 8.46 -34.19 -23.83
N LEU A 400 9.06 -33.27 -24.58
CA LEU A 400 8.66 -31.85 -24.52
C LEU A 400 7.19 -31.67 -24.94
N GLU A 401 6.78 -32.32 -26.04
CA GLU A 401 5.40 -32.27 -26.53
C GLU A 401 4.42 -32.89 -25.54
N TRP A 402 4.77 -34.03 -24.95
CA TRP A 402 3.92 -34.71 -23.99
C TRP A 402 3.72 -33.86 -22.72
N LEU A 403 4.79 -33.32 -22.15
CA LEU A 403 4.72 -32.47 -20.97
C LEU A 403 3.96 -31.16 -21.24
N ALA A 404 4.12 -30.57 -22.43
CA ALA A 404 3.41 -29.36 -22.83
C ALA A 404 1.90 -29.64 -22.98
N SER A 405 1.55 -30.77 -23.61
CA SER A 405 0.15 -31.21 -23.75
C SER A 405 -0.48 -31.53 -22.40
N ASP A 406 0.24 -32.22 -21.50
CA ASP A 406 -0.24 -32.50 -20.12
C ASP A 406 -0.48 -31.20 -19.35
N LEU A 407 0.42 -30.21 -19.46
CA LEU A 407 0.26 -28.93 -18.80
C LEU A 407 -1.01 -28.20 -19.25
N VAL A 408 -1.27 -28.14 -20.56
CA VAL A 408 -2.45 -27.50 -21.14
C VAL A 408 -3.73 -28.23 -20.75
N SER A 409 -3.78 -29.56 -20.96
CA SER A 409 -4.98 -30.38 -20.72
C SER A 409 -5.42 -30.40 -19.25
N HIS A 410 -4.48 -30.15 -18.32
CA HIS A 410 -4.77 -30.03 -16.89
C HIS A 410 -4.84 -28.57 -16.40
N GLY A 411 -5.18 -27.61 -17.27
CA GLY A 411 -5.45 -26.23 -16.89
C GLY A 411 -4.23 -25.47 -16.36
N TRP A 412 -3.07 -25.68 -16.95
CA TRP A 412 -1.81 -24.98 -16.64
C TRP A 412 -1.33 -25.15 -15.19
N GLN A 413 -1.54 -26.34 -14.60
CA GLN A 413 -1.17 -26.65 -13.22
C GLN A 413 0.33 -26.90 -13.07
N ILE A 414 1.10 -25.86 -12.81
CA ILE A 414 2.57 -25.92 -12.65
C ILE A 414 2.98 -26.87 -11.49
N LYS A 415 2.23 -26.94 -10.39
CA LYS A 415 2.52 -27.88 -9.31
C LYS A 415 2.44 -29.34 -9.75
N ARG A 416 1.50 -29.66 -10.64
CA ARG A 416 1.39 -30.99 -11.24
C ARG A 416 2.64 -31.32 -12.09
N LEU A 417 3.10 -30.36 -12.89
CA LEU A 417 4.30 -30.52 -13.70
C LEU A 417 5.53 -30.80 -12.82
N HIS A 418 5.73 -30.05 -11.72
CA HIS A 418 6.79 -30.33 -10.75
C HIS A 418 6.66 -31.73 -10.16
N HIS A 419 5.47 -32.15 -9.78
CA HIS A 419 5.25 -33.48 -9.21
C HIS A 419 5.61 -34.60 -10.21
N LEU A 420 5.19 -34.48 -11.48
CA LEU A 420 5.53 -35.43 -12.54
C LEU A 420 7.04 -35.57 -12.72
N ILE A 421 7.75 -34.43 -12.79
CA ILE A 421 9.21 -34.42 -12.93
C ILE A 421 9.89 -35.04 -11.71
N MET A 422 9.55 -34.62 -10.51
CA MET A 422 10.24 -35.03 -9.28
C MET A 422 9.98 -36.49 -8.89
N THR A 423 8.85 -37.08 -9.31
CA THR A 423 8.54 -38.49 -9.09
C THR A 423 9.08 -39.42 -10.17
N SER A 424 9.63 -38.86 -11.25
CA SER A 424 10.19 -39.66 -12.36
C SER A 424 11.46 -40.40 -11.94
N SER A 425 11.71 -41.55 -12.59
CA SER A 425 12.93 -42.33 -12.40
C SER A 425 14.19 -41.52 -12.75
N VAL A 426 14.08 -40.64 -13.74
CA VAL A 426 15.18 -39.76 -14.20
C VAL A 426 15.60 -38.78 -13.10
N TYR A 427 14.64 -38.18 -12.39
CA TYR A 427 14.93 -37.24 -11.31
C TYR A 427 15.53 -37.95 -10.07
N ARG A 428 15.18 -39.20 -9.85
CA ARG A 428 15.57 -40.01 -8.70
C ARG A 428 16.81 -40.85 -8.93
N GLN A 429 17.55 -40.62 -10.03
CA GLN A 429 18.80 -41.31 -10.31
C GLN A 429 19.92 -40.89 -9.35
N ALA A 430 20.88 -41.82 -9.13
CA ALA A 430 22.10 -41.51 -8.41
C ALA A 430 23.09 -40.70 -9.24
N THR A 431 24.05 -40.06 -8.59
CA THR A 431 25.14 -39.29 -9.21
C THR A 431 26.30 -40.17 -9.72
N ALA A 432 26.26 -41.49 -9.44
CA ALA A 432 27.33 -42.42 -9.74
C ALA A 432 27.81 -42.34 -11.21
N HIS A 433 29.12 -42.26 -11.40
CA HIS A 433 29.74 -42.22 -12.71
C HIS A 433 29.89 -43.64 -13.30
N ASP A 434 29.50 -43.79 -14.57
CA ASP A 434 29.69 -45.03 -15.35
C ASP A 434 30.49 -44.67 -16.63
N GLU A 435 31.69 -45.22 -16.72
CA GLU A 435 32.60 -44.93 -17.86
C GLU A 435 32.05 -45.35 -19.22
N LYS A 436 31.26 -46.44 -19.28
CA LYS A 436 30.70 -46.92 -20.53
C LYS A 436 29.64 -45.97 -21.05
N ARG A 437 28.76 -45.52 -20.17
CA ARG A 437 27.72 -44.51 -20.48
C ARG A 437 28.33 -43.18 -20.79
N ALA A 438 29.37 -42.77 -20.04
CA ALA A 438 30.07 -41.52 -20.28
C ALA A 438 30.82 -41.46 -21.61
N LYS A 439 31.24 -42.62 -22.18
CA LYS A 439 31.80 -42.66 -23.53
C LYS A 439 30.74 -42.45 -24.61
N LEU A 440 29.50 -42.86 -24.38
CA LEU A 440 28.38 -42.72 -25.30
C LEU A 440 27.73 -41.31 -25.21
N ASP A 441 27.58 -40.81 -24.02
CA ASP A 441 26.95 -39.51 -23.75
C ASP A 441 27.74 -38.77 -22.65
N ARG A 442 28.81 -38.12 -23.08
CA ARG A 442 29.73 -37.38 -22.18
C ARG A 442 29.05 -36.22 -21.44
N GLU A 443 28.16 -35.55 -22.14
CA GLU A 443 27.47 -34.35 -21.63
C GLU A 443 26.19 -34.68 -20.87
N ASN A 444 25.88 -35.98 -20.65
CA ASN A 444 24.67 -36.42 -20.00
C ASN A 444 23.37 -35.85 -20.58
N GLN A 445 23.34 -35.70 -21.92
CA GLN A 445 22.15 -35.18 -22.62
C GLN A 445 20.96 -36.16 -22.52
N LEU A 446 21.25 -37.47 -22.48
CA LEU A 446 20.26 -38.52 -22.35
C LEU A 446 19.93 -38.86 -20.88
N LEU A 447 20.44 -38.06 -19.94
CA LEU A 447 20.11 -38.14 -18.51
C LEU A 447 20.36 -39.54 -17.91
N TRP A 448 21.49 -40.15 -18.19
CA TRP A 448 21.86 -41.49 -17.69
C TRP A 448 22.29 -41.50 -16.22
N ARG A 449 22.53 -40.31 -15.60
CA ARG A 449 22.75 -40.10 -14.17
C ARG A 449 22.23 -38.77 -13.73
N TRP A 450 22.06 -38.57 -12.42
CA TRP A 450 21.90 -37.23 -11.86
C TRP A 450 23.21 -36.44 -12.00
N GLN A 451 23.14 -35.21 -12.47
CA GLN A 451 24.34 -34.36 -12.57
C GLN A 451 24.38 -33.40 -11.39
N PRO A 452 25.42 -33.49 -10.53
CA PRO A 452 25.60 -32.54 -9.43
C PRO A 452 25.61 -31.09 -9.92
N ARG A 453 24.90 -30.22 -9.25
CA ARG A 453 24.84 -28.80 -9.61
C ARG A 453 25.03 -27.93 -8.39
N ARG A 454 25.80 -26.85 -8.59
CA ARG A 454 25.99 -25.84 -7.58
C ARG A 454 24.67 -25.10 -7.31
N LEU A 455 24.38 -24.85 -6.03
CA LEU A 455 23.30 -23.97 -5.61
C LEU A 455 23.53 -22.53 -6.10
N GLU A 456 22.46 -21.80 -6.32
CA GLU A 456 22.49 -20.37 -6.62
C GLU A 456 22.90 -19.56 -5.39
N GLY A 457 23.47 -18.37 -5.59
CA GLY A 457 24.00 -17.52 -4.50
C GLY A 457 22.99 -17.24 -3.39
N GLU A 458 21.71 -17.06 -3.75
CA GLU A 458 20.63 -16.88 -2.79
C GLU A 458 20.42 -18.10 -1.91
N ALA A 459 20.43 -19.30 -2.50
CA ALA A 459 20.26 -20.56 -1.77
C ALA A 459 21.46 -20.84 -0.87
N ILE A 460 22.70 -20.61 -1.35
CA ILE A 460 23.92 -20.77 -0.56
C ILE A 460 23.87 -19.88 0.70
N ARG A 461 23.58 -18.59 0.53
CA ARG A 461 23.50 -17.67 1.68
C ARG A 461 22.35 -18.05 2.64
N ASP A 462 21.19 -18.41 2.09
CA ASP A 462 20.04 -18.79 2.91
C ASP A 462 20.33 -20.09 3.69
N SER A 463 21.05 -21.06 3.09
CA SER A 463 21.50 -22.28 3.77
C SER A 463 22.47 -21.98 4.91
N MET A 464 23.45 -21.08 4.71
CA MET A 464 24.36 -20.63 5.77
C MET A 464 23.61 -19.99 6.95
N LEU A 465 22.59 -19.17 6.67
CA LEU A 465 21.73 -18.57 7.70
C LEU A 465 20.89 -19.64 8.42
N ALA A 466 20.37 -20.62 7.67
CA ALA A 466 19.53 -21.68 8.22
C ALA A 466 20.31 -22.57 9.18
N VAL A 467 21.45 -23.12 8.73
CA VAL A 467 22.26 -24.03 9.57
C VAL A 467 22.88 -23.31 10.78
N SER A 468 23.14 -22.00 10.66
CA SER A 468 23.60 -21.17 11.78
C SER A 468 22.47 -20.74 12.73
N GLY A 469 21.22 -21.10 12.47
CA GLY A 469 20.05 -20.70 13.27
C GLY A 469 19.74 -19.19 13.21
N GLN A 470 20.29 -18.48 12.24
CA GLN A 470 20.11 -17.03 12.11
C GLN A 470 19.05 -16.64 11.06
N LEU A 471 18.48 -17.61 10.34
CA LEU A 471 17.52 -17.30 9.29
C LEU A 471 16.22 -16.76 9.89
N ASP A 472 15.90 -15.53 9.55
CA ASP A 472 14.60 -14.92 9.80
C ASP A 472 13.64 -15.29 8.66
N THR A 473 12.65 -16.11 8.96
CA THR A 473 11.65 -16.63 8.01
C THR A 473 10.48 -15.68 7.78
N SER A 474 10.50 -14.46 8.37
CA SER A 474 9.42 -13.49 8.20
C SER A 474 9.18 -13.18 6.72
N MET A 475 7.91 -13.27 6.33
CA MET A 475 7.48 -13.05 4.94
C MET A 475 6.99 -11.61 4.74
N TYR A 476 7.03 -11.18 3.47
CA TYR A 476 6.54 -9.87 3.01
C TYR A 476 7.36 -8.66 3.53
N GLY A 477 6.90 -7.46 3.18
CA GLY A 477 7.58 -6.22 3.55
C GLY A 477 8.65 -5.77 2.56
N PRO A 478 9.33 -4.65 2.84
CA PRO A 478 10.29 -4.05 1.93
C PRO A 478 11.59 -4.86 1.81
N GLY A 479 12.25 -4.75 0.65
CA GLY A 479 13.61 -5.23 0.44
C GLY A 479 14.65 -4.30 1.08
N THR A 480 15.91 -4.78 1.15
CA THR A 480 17.04 -4.03 1.70
C THR A 480 18.31 -4.25 0.89
N LEU A 481 19.27 -3.31 1.00
CA LEU A 481 20.65 -3.45 0.49
C LEU A 481 21.64 -3.82 1.62
N ASP A 482 21.14 -4.01 2.84
CA ASP A 482 21.97 -4.42 3.97
C ASP A 482 22.36 -5.90 3.84
N GLN A 483 23.65 -6.16 3.65
CA GLN A 483 24.19 -7.51 3.52
C GLN A 483 24.11 -8.33 4.83
N ASN A 484 23.97 -7.64 5.97
CA ASN A 484 23.82 -8.30 7.29
C ASN A 484 22.38 -8.68 7.62
N MET A 485 21.40 -8.39 6.74
CA MET A 485 20.04 -8.83 6.98
C MET A 485 19.99 -10.34 7.17
N LYS A 486 19.13 -10.79 8.06
CA LYS A 486 18.96 -12.22 8.38
C LYS A 486 17.81 -12.90 7.62
N ARG A 487 17.01 -12.13 6.91
CA ARG A 487 15.92 -12.66 6.07
C ARG A 487 16.47 -13.36 4.84
N ARG A 488 15.60 -14.16 4.19
CA ARG A 488 15.94 -14.83 2.93
C ARG A 488 16.47 -13.84 1.88
N SER A 489 17.39 -14.31 1.07
CA SER A 489 18.08 -13.49 0.03
C SER A 489 17.15 -12.91 -1.03
N ILE A 490 15.95 -13.50 -1.22
CA ILE A 490 14.90 -12.95 -2.08
C ILE A 490 14.46 -11.54 -1.67
N TYR A 491 14.71 -11.13 -0.43
CA TYR A 491 14.43 -9.78 0.08
C TYR A 491 15.56 -8.77 -0.15
N PHE A 492 16.60 -9.11 -0.90
CA PHE A 492 17.52 -8.10 -1.37
C PHE A 492 16.86 -7.18 -2.38
N PHE A 493 17.05 -5.88 -2.18
CA PHE A 493 16.55 -4.87 -3.09
C PHE A 493 17.41 -4.84 -4.36
N ILE A 494 16.79 -5.01 -5.52
CA ILE A 494 17.47 -4.97 -6.82
C ILE A 494 17.73 -3.51 -7.20
N LYS A 495 19.00 -3.12 -7.22
CA LYS A 495 19.45 -1.78 -7.62
C LYS A 495 20.63 -1.88 -8.58
N ARG A 496 20.44 -1.44 -9.83
CA ARG A 496 21.46 -1.53 -10.89
C ARG A 496 22.79 -0.87 -10.52
N SER A 497 22.76 0.24 -9.76
CA SER A 497 23.94 1.00 -9.35
C SER A 497 24.60 0.49 -8.06
N LYS A 498 24.05 -0.54 -7.42
CA LYS A 498 24.59 -1.10 -6.18
C LYS A 498 24.26 -2.59 -6.09
N LEU A 499 25.14 -3.40 -6.65
CA LEU A 499 25.04 -4.85 -6.60
C LEU A 499 25.49 -5.37 -5.22
N ILE A 500 25.03 -6.55 -4.86
CA ILE A 500 25.39 -7.23 -3.61
C ILE A 500 26.62 -8.12 -3.86
N PRO A 501 27.82 -7.80 -3.34
CA PRO A 501 29.07 -8.48 -3.70
C PRO A 501 29.05 -10.00 -3.50
N VAL A 502 28.50 -10.48 -2.39
CA VAL A 502 28.40 -11.93 -2.12
C VAL A 502 27.51 -12.63 -3.13
N MET A 503 26.45 -11.99 -3.63
CA MET A 503 25.59 -12.56 -4.66
C MET A 503 26.33 -12.61 -5.99
N MET A 504 27.02 -11.54 -6.37
CA MET A 504 27.80 -11.46 -7.61
C MET A 504 28.91 -12.50 -7.66
N LEU A 505 29.50 -12.82 -6.52
CA LEU A 505 30.54 -13.86 -6.43
C LEU A 505 30.01 -15.26 -6.82
N PHE A 506 28.68 -15.50 -6.62
CA PHE A 506 28.00 -16.74 -6.98
C PHE A 506 27.11 -16.61 -8.20
N ASP A 507 27.56 -15.80 -9.18
CA ASP A 507 26.93 -15.64 -10.50
C ASP A 507 25.50 -15.09 -10.45
N TRP A 508 25.20 -14.20 -9.48
CA TRP A 508 23.94 -13.48 -9.50
C TRP A 508 23.85 -12.61 -10.76
N PRO A 509 22.71 -12.65 -11.50
CA PRO A 509 22.62 -11.91 -12.75
C PRO A 509 22.80 -10.42 -12.55
N GLU A 510 23.51 -9.77 -13.45
CA GLU A 510 23.44 -8.33 -13.58
C GLU A 510 22.03 -7.90 -14.01
N HIS A 511 21.46 -6.90 -13.33
CA HIS A 511 20.05 -6.50 -13.52
C HIS A 511 19.86 -5.55 -14.72
N LEU A 512 20.66 -5.70 -15.76
CA LEU A 512 20.63 -4.83 -16.95
C LEU A 512 19.82 -5.45 -18.08
N VAL A 513 19.92 -6.77 -18.26
CA VAL A 513 19.32 -7.49 -19.36
C VAL A 513 18.60 -8.75 -18.88
N SER A 514 17.61 -9.20 -19.65
CA SER A 514 16.98 -10.50 -19.42
C SER A 514 17.91 -11.61 -19.89
N ILE A 515 18.10 -12.63 -19.05
CA ILE A 515 18.89 -13.83 -19.38
C ILE A 515 18.00 -15.06 -19.32
N GLY A 516 18.23 -16.00 -20.23
CA GLY A 516 17.49 -17.27 -20.28
C GLY A 516 18.00 -18.31 -19.29
N ARG A 517 19.29 -18.24 -18.94
CA ARG A 517 19.97 -19.15 -18.02
C ARG A 517 21.01 -18.40 -17.23
N ARG A 518 21.08 -18.64 -15.93
CA ARG A 518 22.18 -18.12 -15.08
C ARG A 518 23.46 -18.87 -15.37
N SER A 519 24.56 -18.15 -15.37
CA SER A 519 25.89 -18.74 -15.34
C SER A 519 26.09 -19.55 -14.07
N SER A 520 26.90 -20.57 -14.11
CA SER A 520 27.35 -21.31 -12.94
C SER A 520 28.84 -21.58 -13.08
N THR A 521 29.65 -20.71 -12.49
CA THR A 521 31.11 -20.81 -12.52
C THR A 521 31.63 -21.44 -11.24
N THR A 522 32.79 -22.08 -11.31
CA THR A 522 33.52 -22.55 -10.14
C THR A 522 34.88 -21.88 -10.13
N VAL A 523 35.05 -20.93 -9.23
CA VAL A 523 36.28 -20.10 -9.13
C VAL A 523 36.80 -20.07 -7.69
N ALA A 524 38.11 -19.97 -7.55
CA ALA A 524 38.79 -19.97 -6.24
C ALA A 524 38.22 -18.93 -5.24
N PRO A 525 37.84 -17.70 -5.65
CA PRO A 525 37.28 -16.72 -4.71
C PRO A 525 35.98 -17.19 -4.01
N GLN A 526 35.19 -18.09 -4.62
CA GLN A 526 33.98 -18.65 -4.00
C GLN A 526 34.32 -19.51 -2.77
N ALA A 527 35.30 -20.41 -2.89
CA ALA A 527 35.79 -21.21 -1.75
C ALA A 527 36.45 -20.32 -0.68
N LEU A 528 37.30 -19.35 -1.10
CA LEU A 528 37.94 -18.43 -0.19
C LEU A 528 36.97 -17.54 0.60
N MET A 529 35.80 -17.24 0.05
CA MET A 529 34.77 -16.48 0.77
C MET A 529 34.30 -17.21 2.03
N PHE A 530 34.09 -18.52 1.98
CA PHE A 530 33.69 -19.29 3.17
C PHE A 530 34.77 -19.34 4.23
N LEU A 531 36.05 -19.47 3.81
CA LEU A 531 37.17 -19.61 4.72
C LEU A 531 37.61 -18.29 5.33
N ASN A 532 37.58 -17.21 4.55
CA ASN A 532 38.24 -15.95 4.93
C ASN A 532 37.28 -14.81 5.27
N SER A 533 35.99 -14.92 4.97
CA SER A 533 35.08 -13.82 5.25
C SER A 533 34.69 -13.74 6.74
N PRO A 534 34.72 -12.52 7.32
CA PRO A 534 34.22 -12.32 8.68
C PRO A 534 32.77 -12.80 8.88
N GLN A 535 31.98 -12.73 7.82
CA GLN A 535 30.58 -13.17 7.85
C GLN A 535 30.48 -14.70 7.89
N GLY A 536 31.31 -15.42 7.11
CA GLY A 536 31.40 -16.89 7.18
C GLY A 536 31.79 -17.34 8.59
N ARG A 537 32.77 -16.68 9.20
CA ARG A 537 33.19 -16.98 10.58
C ARG A 537 32.05 -16.78 11.59
N LYS A 538 31.30 -15.68 11.51
CA LYS A 538 30.15 -15.42 12.38
C LYS A 538 29.05 -16.47 12.23
N TYR A 539 28.78 -16.95 11.02
CA TYR A 539 27.83 -18.04 10.81
C TYR A 539 28.34 -19.33 11.44
N SER A 540 29.64 -19.64 11.30
CA SER A 540 30.26 -20.82 11.92
C SER A 540 30.21 -20.78 13.45
N GLU A 541 30.47 -19.62 14.06
CA GLU A 541 30.35 -19.41 15.51
C GLU A 541 28.92 -19.62 16.02
N SER A 542 27.94 -19.12 15.26
CA SER A 542 26.52 -19.29 15.59
C SER A 542 26.09 -20.75 15.41
N PHE A 543 26.55 -21.43 14.36
CA PHE A 543 26.29 -22.84 14.14
C PHE A 543 26.88 -23.68 15.28
N ALA A 544 28.16 -23.48 15.62
CA ALA A 544 28.81 -24.17 16.74
C ALA A 544 28.10 -23.95 18.09
N SER A 545 27.49 -22.79 18.27
CA SER A 545 26.74 -22.51 19.50
C SER A 545 25.48 -23.36 19.67
N GLN A 546 24.93 -23.91 18.59
CA GLN A 546 23.78 -24.82 18.62
C GLN A 546 24.18 -26.27 18.93
N LEU A 547 25.48 -26.60 18.73
CA LEU A 547 26.02 -27.95 18.91
C LEU A 547 26.49 -28.22 20.33
N GLN A 548 25.95 -27.55 21.34
CA GLN A 548 26.38 -27.65 22.75
C GLN A 548 26.05 -29.04 23.34
N SER A 549 26.77 -30.05 22.89
CA SER A 549 26.77 -31.35 23.51
C SER A 549 28.05 -31.57 24.31
N THR A 550 27.95 -32.28 25.41
CA THR A 550 29.10 -32.70 26.22
C THR A 550 30.01 -33.69 25.49
N ALA A 551 29.50 -34.44 24.51
CA ALA A 551 30.22 -35.44 23.73
C ALA A 551 30.49 -34.93 22.30
N VAL A 552 31.76 -34.98 21.86
CA VAL A 552 32.20 -34.48 20.53
C VAL A 552 31.54 -35.26 19.41
N ASP A 553 31.42 -36.56 19.56
CA ASP A 553 30.85 -37.44 18.54
C ASP A 553 29.36 -37.12 18.27
N VAL A 554 28.61 -36.77 19.33
CA VAL A 554 27.20 -36.29 19.21
C VAL A 554 27.15 -34.96 18.51
N ALA A 555 28.04 -34.00 18.83
CA ALA A 555 28.14 -32.73 18.18
C ALA A 555 28.48 -32.86 16.68
N VAL A 556 29.40 -33.76 16.32
CA VAL A 556 29.74 -34.06 14.92
C VAL A 556 28.53 -34.61 14.15
N MET A 557 27.79 -35.56 14.73
CA MET A 557 26.57 -36.10 14.12
C MET A 557 25.52 -34.99 13.87
N ALA A 558 25.26 -34.17 14.88
CA ALA A 558 24.33 -33.04 14.77
C ALA A 558 24.77 -32.04 13.70
N ALA A 559 26.07 -31.77 13.58
CA ALA A 559 26.61 -30.86 12.55
C ALA A 559 26.39 -31.43 11.14
N TYR A 560 26.61 -32.72 10.91
CA TYR A 560 26.35 -33.36 9.61
C TYR A 560 24.85 -33.37 9.26
N HIS A 561 23.99 -33.69 10.22
CA HIS A 561 22.54 -33.62 10.01
C HIS A 561 22.10 -32.22 9.63
N ALA A 562 22.60 -31.19 10.32
CA ALA A 562 22.23 -29.82 10.02
C ALA A 562 22.77 -29.34 8.67
N ALA A 563 24.03 -29.69 8.34
CA ALA A 563 24.69 -29.21 7.12
C ALA A 563 24.31 -29.99 5.87
N TYR A 564 24.19 -31.34 5.99
CA TYR A 564 24.08 -32.27 4.84
C TYR A 564 22.83 -33.14 4.85
N SER A 565 22.02 -33.10 5.93
CA SER A 565 20.81 -33.91 6.10
C SER A 565 21.07 -35.41 6.07
N ARG A 566 22.28 -35.83 6.47
CA ARG A 566 22.70 -37.26 6.56
C ARG A 566 23.58 -37.50 7.76
N ASP A 567 23.75 -38.78 8.13
CA ASP A 567 24.76 -39.20 9.07
C ASP A 567 26.15 -39.14 8.45
N PRO A 568 27.21 -38.82 9.24
CA PRO A 568 28.57 -39.01 8.80
C PRO A 568 28.88 -40.52 8.67
N THR A 569 29.66 -40.88 7.68
CA THR A 569 30.26 -42.22 7.63
C THR A 569 31.18 -42.45 8.84
N GLN A 570 31.51 -43.72 9.15
CA GLN A 570 32.38 -44.02 10.27
C GLN A 570 33.75 -43.31 10.17
N SER A 571 34.31 -43.22 8.95
CA SER A 571 35.58 -42.54 8.71
C SER A 571 35.46 -41.00 8.90
N GLU A 572 34.40 -40.39 8.36
CA GLU A 572 34.13 -38.96 8.55
C GLU A 572 33.96 -38.61 10.03
N LYS A 573 33.18 -39.42 10.76
CA LYS A 573 32.98 -39.25 12.20
C LYS A 573 34.31 -39.32 12.96
N GLN A 574 35.15 -40.34 12.71
CA GLN A 574 36.45 -40.47 13.36
C GLN A 574 37.38 -39.28 13.04
N ASN A 575 37.46 -38.88 11.78
CA ASN A 575 38.30 -37.73 11.35
C ASN A 575 37.83 -36.44 11.98
N CYS A 576 36.54 -36.15 12.02
CA CYS A 576 36.00 -34.92 12.60
C CYS A 576 36.18 -34.89 14.13
N VAL A 577 36.00 -35.99 14.83
CA VAL A 577 36.27 -36.07 16.27
C VAL A 577 37.75 -35.79 16.55
N ALA A 578 38.67 -36.47 15.84
CA ALA A 578 40.08 -36.24 15.99
C ALA A 578 40.49 -34.80 15.70
N PHE A 579 39.90 -34.19 14.66
CA PHE A 579 40.11 -32.77 14.32
C PHE A 579 39.69 -31.84 15.46
N VAL A 580 38.48 -32.01 16.01
CA VAL A 580 37.98 -31.18 17.10
C VAL A 580 38.85 -31.34 18.35
N ASP A 581 39.29 -32.54 18.73
CA ASP A 581 40.13 -32.77 19.88
C ASP A 581 41.55 -32.16 19.72
N GLN A 582 42.08 -32.24 18.50
CA GLN A 582 43.35 -31.59 18.16
C GLN A 582 43.25 -30.06 18.24
N GLN A 583 42.24 -29.47 17.62
CA GLN A 583 42.01 -28.02 17.65
C GLN A 583 41.73 -27.53 19.07
N GLU A 584 40.93 -28.23 19.84
CA GLU A 584 40.69 -27.88 21.23
C GLU A 584 42.01 -27.84 22.04
N THR A 585 42.91 -28.80 21.82
CA THR A 585 44.24 -28.81 22.45
C THR A 585 45.06 -27.58 22.07
N VAL A 586 45.01 -27.19 20.79
CA VAL A 586 45.68 -25.95 20.31
C VAL A 586 45.10 -24.72 21.00
N TYR A 587 43.80 -24.58 21.04
CA TYR A 587 43.12 -23.45 21.66
C TYR A 587 43.30 -23.38 23.19
N ARG A 588 43.42 -24.51 23.86
CA ARG A 588 43.80 -24.57 25.28
C ARG A 588 45.19 -24.03 25.53
N ARG A 589 46.18 -24.38 24.68
CA ARG A 589 47.54 -23.82 24.74
C ARG A 589 47.56 -22.30 24.49
N GLN A 590 46.71 -21.82 23.60
CA GLN A 590 46.53 -20.39 23.29
C GLN A 590 45.72 -19.62 24.34
N LYS A 591 45.24 -20.28 25.40
CA LYS A 591 44.42 -19.73 26.48
C LYS A 591 43.11 -19.06 25.97
N VAL A 592 42.53 -19.58 24.91
CA VAL A 592 41.21 -19.14 24.42
C VAL A 592 40.16 -19.44 25.49
N LYS A 593 39.25 -18.52 25.71
CA LYS A 593 38.21 -18.60 26.78
C LYS A 593 37.37 -19.87 26.74
N ASP A 594 36.98 -20.31 25.52
CA ASP A 594 36.20 -21.52 25.27
C ASP A 594 36.82 -22.32 24.13
N PRO A 595 37.84 -23.17 24.44
CA PRO A 595 38.59 -23.93 23.45
C PRO A 595 37.74 -24.93 22.67
N ARG A 596 36.77 -25.56 23.32
CA ARG A 596 35.86 -26.51 22.69
C ARG A 596 34.96 -25.82 21.64
N ARG A 597 34.37 -24.73 22.00
CA ARG A 597 33.53 -23.93 21.07
C ARG A 597 34.35 -23.42 19.90
N ALA A 598 35.57 -22.97 20.12
CA ALA A 598 36.45 -22.51 19.04
C ALA A 598 36.77 -23.67 18.08
N ALA A 599 37.06 -24.86 18.57
CA ALA A 599 37.29 -26.06 17.77
C ALA A 599 36.07 -26.49 16.96
N LEU A 600 34.87 -26.48 17.59
CA LEU A 600 33.62 -26.74 16.88
C LEU A 600 33.30 -25.67 15.83
N THR A 601 33.67 -24.40 16.06
CA THR A 601 33.53 -23.34 15.07
C THR A 601 34.37 -23.64 13.83
N ASP A 602 35.59 -24.13 13.98
CA ASP A 602 36.45 -24.52 12.86
C ASP A 602 35.84 -25.69 12.07
N LEU A 603 35.31 -26.70 12.77
CA LEU A 603 34.60 -27.82 12.13
C LEU A 603 33.38 -27.32 11.34
N CYS A 604 32.54 -26.46 11.95
CA CYS A 604 31.37 -25.90 11.29
C CYS A 604 31.75 -25.06 10.04
N GLN A 605 32.87 -24.31 10.12
CA GLN A 605 33.40 -23.58 8.98
C GLN A 605 33.86 -24.51 7.87
N ALA A 606 34.54 -25.59 8.20
CA ALA A 606 35.00 -26.59 7.24
C ALA A 606 33.80 -27.24 6.53
N LEU A 607 32.76 -27.66 7.29
CA LEU A 607 31.55 -28.25 6.71
C LEU A 607 30.84 -27.31 5.76
N MET A 608 30.64 -26.03 6.14
CA MET A 608 30.01 -25.05 5.25
C MET A 608 30.88 -24.68 4.04
N SER A 609 32.18 -24.97 4.08
CA SER A 609 33.11 -24.70 2.97
C SER A 609 33.26 -25.90 2.02
N ALA A 610 32.72 -27.06 2.37
CA ALA A 610 32.82 -28.27 1.55
C ALA A 610 31.90 -28.21 0.34
N SER A 611 32.28 -28.91 -0.74
CA SER A 611 31.47 -28.99 -1.95
C SER A 611 30.07 -29.54 -1.69
N GLU A 612 29.93 -30.52 -0.79
CA GLU A 612 28.63 -31.10 -0.40
C GLU A 612 27.65 -30.07 0.17
N PHE A 613 28.13 -28.97 0.76
CA PHE A 613 27.25 -27.90 1.26
C PHE A 613 26.67 -27.02 0.15
N ILE A 614 27.37 -26.90 -0.96
CA ILE A 614 27.02 -25.97 -2.04
C ILE A 614 26.57 -26.65 -3.33
N TYR A 615 26.69 -27.97 -3.43
CA TYR A 615 26.21 -28.76 -4.55
C TYR A 615 25.05 -29.67 -4.12
N VAL A 616 24.07 -29.78 -5.01
CA VAL A 616 22.97 -30.76 -4.87
C VAL A 616 23.39 -32.01 -5.65
N GLU A 617 23.48 -33.12 -4.93
CA GLU A 617 23.82 -34.44 -5.44
C GLU A 617 22.58 -35.36 -5.53
#